data_eb647e26e249afde6ebddf806ffef589
#
_entry.id   eb647e26e249afde6ebddf806ffef589
#
_cell.length_a   1.000
_cell.length_b   1.000
_cell.length_c   1.000
_cell.angle_alpha   90.00
_cell.angle_beta   90.00
_cell.angle_gamma   90.00
#
_symmetry.space_group_name_H-M   'P 1'
#
loop_
_entity.id
_entity.type
_entity.pdbx_description
1 polymer ?
#
loop_
_entity_poly.entity_id
_entity_poly.type
_entity_poly.pdbx_seq_one_letter_code
_entity_poly.pdbx_strand_id
1 'polypeptide(L)'
;HIWGAHSMNQRMRSILLFAAMTLVLAIVGFVQSWSLALAIVNLCLISAVMSLGVNIQWGYAGLFNVGVMGFAALGGVTGVLISTPPVMAAWQAGGNGIIISFFAALATILAAIFVIKKMPAGNLKRLVFIAVVIAGYFLIRNFFDPAVENIEAVEPAKTGFLGGVGLPIIFSWIAGGILAAGAAWVVGKIALGLRSDYLAIATLGISEIIVAILKNEDWLTRGVKNVSGLPRPVPYEVDLQ
;
A
#
# COMPACT_ATOMS: atom_id res chain seq x y z
N HIS A 1 -2.96 -36.12 34.09
CA HIS A 1 -2.75 -37.19 33.09
C HIS A 1 -3.53 -36.98 31.75
N ILE A 2 -4.54 -36.10 31.74
CA ILE A 2 -5.37 -35.85 30.51
C ILE A 2 -4.68 -34.86 29.55
N TRP A 3 -3.79 -34.02 30.04
CA TRP A 3 -3.11 -33.00 29.21
C TRP A 3 -2.04 -33.55 28.27
N GLY A 4 -1.39 -34.66 28.61
CA GLY A 4 -0.35 -35.25 27.76
C GLY A 4 -0.86 -35.95 26.49
N ALA A 5 -2.00 -36.61 26.56
CA ALA A 5 -2.59 -37.29 25.42
C ALA A 5 -3.16 -36.31 24.37
N HIS A 6 -3.67 -35.15 24.82
CA HIS A 6 -4.24 -34.14 23.92
C HIS A 6 -3.15 -33.37 23.15
N SER A 7 -1.98 -33.15 23.78
CA SER A 7 -0.85 -32.47 23.15
C SER A 7 -0.14 -33.32 22.08
N MET A 8 -0.04 -34.63 22.30
CA MET A 8 0.51 -35.56 21.31
C MET A 8 -0.40 -35.66 20.07
N ASN A 9 -1.71 -35.69 20.26
CA ASN A 9 -2.67 -35.75 19.17
C ASN A 9 -2.69 -34.47 18.31
N GLN A 10 -2.52 -33.30 18.92
CA GLN A 10 -2.42 -32.01 18.20
C GLN A 10 -1.13 -31.92 17.36
N ARG A 11 0.02 -32.33 17.91
CA ARG A 11 1.29 -32.32 17.16
C ARG A 11 1.24 -33.31 15.99
N MET A 12 0.73 -34.52 16.21
CA MET A 12 0.58 -35.51 15.15
C MET A 12 -0.35 -35.02 14.03
N ARG A 13 -1.48 -34.41 14.39
CA ARG A 13 -2.41 -33.81 13.43
C ARG A 13 -1.75 -32.70 12.60
N SER A 14 -0.98 -31.82 13.24
CA SER A 14 -0.26 -30.75 12.52
C SER A 14 0.78 -31.34 11.56
N ILE A 15 1.56 -32.31 11.98
CA ILE A 15 2.55 -32.99 11.12
C ILE A 15 1.87 -33.63 9.91
N LEU A 16 0.77 -34.34 10.13
CA LEU A 16 0.02 -34.97 9.05
C LEU A 16 -0.56 -33.97 8.05
N LEU A 17 -1.07 -32.83 8.53
CA LEU A 17 -1.58 -31.78 7.66
C LEU A 17 -0.46 -31.15 6.81
N PHE A 18 0.70 -30.84 7.41
CA PHE A 18 1.84 -30.32 6.66
C PHE A 18 2.40 -31.34 5.67
N ALA A 19 2.48 -32.62 6.06
CA ALA A 19 2.91 -33.69 5.17
C ALA A 19 1.94 -33.87 3.99
N ALA A 20 0.63 -33.86 4.24
CA ALA A 20 -0.39 -33.91 3.19
C ALA A 20 -0.29 -32.70 2.23
N MET A 21 -0.11 -31.49 2.75
CA MET A 21 0.06 -30.30 1.93
C MET A 21 1.32 -30.39 1.06
N THR A 22 2.45 -30.84 1.64
CA THR A 22 3.71 -31.02 0.89
C THR A 22 3.56 -32.07 -0.21
N LEU A 23 2.85 -33.16 0.07
CA LEU A 23 2.57 -34.19 -0.90
C LEU A 23 1.71 -33.69 -2.07
N VAL A 24 0.66 -32.92 -1.78
CA VAL A 24 -0.18 -32.29 -2.83
C VAL A 24 0.64 -31.33 -3.69
N LEU A 25 1.49 -30.49 -3.09
CA LEU A 25 2.37 -29.59 -3.83
C LEU A 25 3.37 -30.34 -4.71
N ALA A 26 3.93 -31.44 -4.22
CA ALA A 26 4.81 -32.30 -5.01
C ALA A 26 4.06 -32.92 -6.20
N ILE A 27 2.84 -33.43 -6.00
CA ILE A 27 1.99 -33.95 -7.08
C ILE A 27 1.73 -32.88 -8.13
N VAL A 28 1.38 -31.66 -7.73
CA VAL A 28 1.19 -30.52 -8.66
C VAL A 28 2.48 -30.22 -9.43
N GLY A 29 3.63 -30.23 -8.77
CA GLY A 29 4.93 -30.01 -9.39
C GLY A 29 5.26 -31.04 -10.47
N PHE A 30 4.99 -32.33 -10.21
CA PHE A 30 5.28 -33.39 -11.17
C PHE A 30 4.23 -33.53 -12.27
N VAL A 31 2.95 -33.31 -11.97
CA VAL A 31 1.84 -33.50 -12.93
C VAL A 31 1.62 -32.31 -13.83
N GLN A 32 1.76 -31.08 -13.29
CA GLN A 32 1.50 -29.84 -14.04
C GLN A 32 2.80 -29.08 -14.34
N SER A 33 3.37 -28.42 -13.34
CA SER A 33 4.66 -27.74 -13.46
C SER A 33 5.20 -27.30 -12.10
N TRP A 34 6.51 -27.29 -11.97
CA TRP A 34 7.19 -26.75 -10.78
C TRP A 34 6.97 -25.25 -10.60
N SER A 35 6.83 -24.51 -11.69
CA SER A 35 6.54 -23.08 -11.66
C SER A 35 5.19 -22.81 -10.97
N LEU A 36 4.15 -23.60 -11.28
CA LEU A 36 2.85 -23.48 -10.65
C LEU A 36 2.90 -23.88 -9.15
N ALA A 37 3.59 -24.97 -8.82
CA ALA A 37 3.74 -25.40 -7.43
C ALA A 37 4.44 -24.32 -6.58
N LEU A 38 5.51 -23.72 -7.09
CA LEU A 38 6.22 -22.62 -6.42
C LEU A 38 5.37 -21.35 -6.30
N ALA A 39 4.55 -21.04 -7.31
CA ALA A 39 3.61 -19.92 -7.23
C ALA A 39 2.58 -20.12 -6.11
N ILE A 40 2.06 -21.33 -5.94
CA ILE A 40 1.14 -21.69 -4.85
C ILE A 40 1.84 -21.56 -3.49
N VAL A 41 3.08 -22.07 -3.36
CA VAL A 41 3.87 -21.93 -2.12
C VAL A 41 4.07 -20.45 -1.78
N ASN A 42 4.41 -19.61 -2.75
CA ASN A 42 4.59 -18.19 -2.55
C ASN A 42 3.30 -17.51 -2.03
N LEU A 43 2.15 -17.82 -2.62
CA LEU A 43 0.85 -17.33 -2.12
C LEU A 43 0.55 -17.82 -0.70
N CYS A 44 0.87 -19.06 -0.37
CA CYS A 44 0.73 -19.60 0.98
C CYS A 44 1.61 -18.84 1.99
N LEU A 45 2.86 -18.53 1.63
CA LEU A 45 3.78 -17.78 2.49
C LEU A 45 3.28 -16.34 2.72
N ILE A 46 2.82 -15.65 1.67
CA ILE A 46 2.23 -14.31 1.77
C ILE A 46 1.02 -14.35 2.72
N SER A 47 0.11 -15.32 2.52
CA SER A 47 -1.07 -15.50 3.37
C SER A 47 -0.71 -15.83 4.83
N ALA A 48 0.35 -16.60 5.06
CA ALA A 48 0.85 -16.91 6.40
C ALA A 48 1.38 -15.66 7.11
N VAL A 49 2.14 -14.80 6.43
CA VAL A 49 2.63 -13.53 6.99
C VAL A 49 1.47 -12.60 7.32
N MET A 50 0.48 -12.49 6.43
CA MET A 50 -0.73 -11.69 6.68
C MET A 50 -1.52 -12.22 7.88
N SER A 51 -1.69 -13.53 7.98
CA SER A 51 -2.38 -14.20 9.09
C SER A 51 -1.68 -13.97 10.43
N LEU A 52 -0.34 -13.98 10.44
CA LEU A 52 0.45 -13.62 11.63
C LEU A 52 0.19 -12.18 12.06
N GLY A 53 0.18 -11.23 11.12
CA GLY A 53 -0.13 -9.83 11.40
C GLY A 53 -1.53 -9.66 12.01
N VAL A 54 -2.54 -10.33 11.44
CA VAL A 54 -3.91 -10.32 11.97
C VAL A 54 -3.97 -10.96 13.36
N ASN A 55 -3.25 -12.07 13.58
CA ASN A 55 -3.23 -12.74 14.88
C ASN A 55 -2.57 -11.89 15.97
N ILE A 56 -1.55 -11.10 15.66
CA ILE A 56 -0.94 -10.16 16.61
C ILE A 56 -1.97 -9.09 17.01
N GLN A 57 -2.74 -8.57 16.07
CA GLN A 57 -3.73 -7.54 16.34
C GLN A 57 -4.95 -8.10 17.09
N TRP A 58 -5.57 -9.15 16.57
CA TRP A 58 -6.79 -9.73 17.12
C TRP A 58 -6.51 -10.68 18.27
N GLY A 59 -5.56 -11.63 18.11
CA GLY A 59 -5.29 -12.66 19.09
C GLY A 59 -4.60 -12.14 20.34
N TYR A 60 -3.59 -11.28 20.19
CA TYR A 60 -2.82 -10.76 21.34
C TYR A 60 -3.30 -9.40 21.82
N ALA A 61 -3.58 -8.46 20.94
CA ALA A 61 -3.97 -7.11 21.33
C ALA A 61 -5.49 -6.94 21.51
N GLY A 62 -6.30 -7.92 21.09
CA GLY A 62 -7.76 -7.84 21.17
C GLY A 62 -8.37 -6.75 20.26
N LEU A 63 -7.63 -6.28 19.25
CA LEU A 63 -8.03 -5.22 18.36
C LEU A 63 -8.60 -5.81 17.07
N PHE A 64 -9.90 -5.65 16.87
CA PHE A 64 -10.57 -6.15 15.67
C PHE A 64 -10.39 -5.17 14.50
N ASN A 65 -9.25 -5.29 13.80
CA ASN A 65 -8.92 -4.49 12.63
C ASN A 65 -9.24 -5.26 11.35
N VAL A 66 -10.19 -4.76 10.56
CA VAL A 66 -10.59 -5.32 9.26
C VAL A 66 -9.85 -4.64 8.09
N GLY A 67 -9.12 -3.56 8.36
CA GLY A 67 -8.44 -2.74 7.36
C GLY A 67 -7.10 -3.27 6.84
N VAL A 68 -6.78 -4.55 7.03
CA VAL A 68 -5.48 -5.14 6.66
C VAL A 68 -5.19 -5.01 5.16
N MET A 69 -6.21 -5.09 4.31
CA MET A 69 -6.08 -4.97 2.86
C MET A 69 -5.54 -3.60 2.41
N GLY A 70 -5.95 -2.51 3.07
CA GLY A 70 -5.43 -1.17 2.76
C GLY A 70 -3.94 -1.04 3.04
N PHE A 71 -3.48 -1.59 4.16
CA PHE A 71 -2.04 -1.58 4.50
C PHE A 71 -1.22 -2.49 3.57
N ALA A 72 -1.78 -3.65 3.19
CA ALA A 72 -1.16 -4.54 2.20
C ALA A 72 -1.05 -3.85 0.82
N ALA A 73 -2.09 -3.13 0.40
CA ALA A 73 -2.09 -2.36 -0.84
C ALA A 73 -1.02 -1.25 -0.83
N LEU A 74 -0.88 -0.51 0.28
CA LEU A 74 0.19 0.50 0.46
C LEU A 74 1.58 -0.13 0.35
N GLY A 75 1.79 -1.29 0.97
CA GLY A 75 3.05 -2.03 0.84
C GLY A 75 3.33 -2.46 -0.59
N GLY A 76 2.32 -2.96 -1.30
CA GLY A 76 2.43 -3.40 -2.70
C GLY A 76 2.79 -2.28 -3.67
N VAL A 77 2.20 -1.11 -3.49
CA VAL A 77 2.44 0.09 -4.32
C VAL A 77 3.90 0.54 -4.26
N THR A 78 4.60 0.36 -3.16
CA THR A 78 6.02 0.72 -3.07
C THR A 78 6.91 -0.10 -4.01
N GLY A 79 6.50 -1.31 -4.40
CA GLY A 79 7.14 -2.07 -5.46
C GLY A 79 7.17 -1.30 -6.79
N VAL A 80 6.05 -0.66 -7.13
CA VAL A 80 5.94 0.18 -8.33
C VAL A 80 6.73 1.47 -8.15
N LEU A 81 6.53 2.21 -7.06
CA LEU A 81 7.12 3.53 -6.85
C LEU A 81 8.65 3.51 -6.69
N ILE A 82 9.22 2.41 -6.25
CA ILE A 82 10.66 2.32 -5.97
C ILE A 82 11.39 1.54 -7.04
N SER A 83 10.83 0.43 -7.51
CA SER A 83 11.56 -0.53 -8.32
C SER A 83 11.36 -0.37 -9.81
N THR A 84 10.25 0.21 -10.27
CA THR A 84 10.10 0.47 -11.71
C THR A 84 11.04 1.60 -12.15
N PRO A 85 11.58 1.54 -13.37
CA PRO A 85 12.34 2.66 -13.92
C PRO A 85 11.43 3.89 -14.11
N PRO A 86 11.97 5.12 -13.97
CA PRO A 86 11.21 6.34 -14.21
C PRO A 86 10.82 6.43 -15.69
N VAL A 87 9.57 6.80 -15.97
CA VAL A 87 9.07 7.02 -17.33
C VAL A 87 9.37 8.46 -17.74
N MET A 88 10.52 8.66 -18.41
CA MET A 88 11.02 10.01 -18.75
C MET A 88 10.03 10.81 -19.60
N ALA A 89 9.28 10.16 -20.50
CA ALA A 89 8.25 10.83 -21.32
C ALA A 89 7.12 11.41 -20.43
N ALA A 90 6.67 10.67 -19.43
CA ALA A 90 5.65 11.14 -18.50
C ALA A 90 6.18 12.27 -17.57
N TRP A 91 7.45 12.18 -17.14
CA TRP A 91 8.11 13.26 -16.40
C TRP A 91 8.23 14.54 -17.20
N GLN A 92 8.57 14.46 -18.49
CA GLN A 92 8.64 15.63 -19.37
C GLN A 92 7.26 16.23 -19.65
N ALA A 93 6.21 15.38 -19.76
CA ALA A 93 4.85 15.82 -20.05
C ALA A 93 4.19 16.55 -18.87
N GLY A 94 4.38 16.09 -17.63
CA GLY A 94 3.64 16.64 -16.48
C GLY A 94 4.42 16.69 -15.17
N GLY A 95 5.63 16.14 -15.08
CA GLY A 95 6.38 16.02 -13.83
C GLY A 95 6.61 17.35 -13.12
N ASN A 96 6.90 18.41 -13.85
CA ASN A 96 7.06 19.75 -13.27
C ASN A 96 5.77 20.26 -12.60
N GLY A 97 4.60 20.01 -13.20
CA GLY A 97 3.32 20.39 -12.62
C GLY A 97 3.04 19.66 -11.31
N ILE A 98 3.38 18.36 -11.23
CA ILE A 98 3.27 17.59 -9.98
C ILE A 98 4.18 18.15 -8.89
N ILE A 99 5.43 18.48 -9.22
CA ILE A 99 6.38 19.07 -8.26
C ILE A 99 5.85 20.42 -7.74
N ILE A 100 5.38 21.29 -8.64
CA ILE A 100 4.81 22.59 -8.27
C ILE A 100 3.58 22.40 -7.37
N SER A 101 2.69 21.47 -7.71
CA SER A 101 1.50 21.16 -6.91
C SER A 101 1.86 20.67 -5.51
N PHE A 102 2.91 19.84 -5.39
CA PHE A 102 3.41 19.37 -4.10
C PHE A 102 3.91 20.52 -3.23
N PHE A 103 4.70 21.45 -3.80
CA PHE A 103 5.15 22.63 -3.07
C PHE A 103 4.01 23.59 -2.74
N ALA A 104 3.02 23.73 -3.61
CA ALA A 104 1.81 24.52 -3.34
C ALA A 104 0.99 23.91 -2.19
N ALA A 105 0.87 22.59 -2.14
CA ALA A 105 0.21 21.88 -1.04
C ALA A 105 0.97 22.09 0.28
N LEU A 106 2.29 21.95 0.28
CA LEU A 106 3.13 22.20 1.45
C LEU A 106 3.00 23.64 1.94
N ALA A 107 3.06 24.60 1.03
CA ALA A 107 2.89 26.03 1.36
C ALA A 107 1.50 26.30 1.95
N THR A 108 0.45 25.70 1.41
CA THR A 108 -0.92 25.84 1.93
C THR A 108 -1.03 25.27 3.34
N ILE A 109 -0.45 24.10 3.60
CA ILE A 109 -0.43 23.49 4.94
C ILE A 109 0.34 24.38 5.92
N LEU A 110 1.51 24.88 5.55
CA LEU A 110 2.30 25.78 6.41
C LEU A 110 1.57 27.10 6.69
N ALA A 111 0.91 27.69 5.68
CA ALA A 111 0.08 28.88 5.85
C ALA A 111 -1.11 28.61 6.78
N ALA A 112 -1.78 27.49 6.63
CA ALA A 112 -2.88 27.08 7.52
C ALA A 112 -2.40 26.91 8.98
N ILE A 113 -1.26 26.25 9.19
CA ILE A 113 -0.64 26.09 10.52
C ILE A 113 -0.24 27.46 11.09
N PHE A 114 0.31 28.33 10.27
CA PHE A 114 0.68 29.68 10.69
C PHE A 114 -0.54 30.49 11.16
N VAL A 115 -1.65 30.45 10.41
CA VAL A 115 -2.92 31.08 10.78
C VAL A 115 -3.44 30.54 12.11
N ILE A 116 -3.39 29.20 12.28
CA ILE A 116 -3.86 28.55 13.53
C ILE A 116 -3.03 29.00 14.73
N LYS A 117 -1.70 29.08 14.59
CA LYS A 117 -0.78 29.37 15.71
C LYS A 117 -0.64 30.86 16.03
N LYS A 118 -0.68 31.73 15.02
CA LYS A 118 -0.32 33.16 15.19
C LYS A 118 -1.53 34.09 15.33
N MET A 119 -2.70 33.72 14.80
CA MET A 119 -3.88 34.59 14.89
C MET A 119 -4.66 34.37 16.18
N PRO A 120 -5.14 35.46 16.83
CA PRO A 120 -6.00 35.36 18.01
C PRO A 120 -7.33 34.67 17.66
N ALA A 121 -7.91 33.94 18.64
CA ALA A 121 -9.18 33.26 18.47
C ALA A 121 -10.29 34.26 18.13
N GLY A 122 -11.03 33.99 17.05
CA GLY A 122 -12.15 34.88 16.61
C GLY A 122 -12.65 34.51 15.22
N ASN A 123 -13.73 35.14 14.80
CA ASN A 123 -14.33 34.92 13.49
C ASN A 123 -13.37 35.22 12.33
N LEU A 124 -12.50 36.23 12.50
CA LEU A 124 -11.49 36.60 11.51
C LEU A 124 -10.50 35.47 11.26
N LYS A 125 -10.00 34.81 12.32
CA LYS A 125 -9.12 33.64 12.21
C LYS A 125 -9.79 32.52 11.41
N ARG A 126 -11.05 32.24 11.72
CA ARG A 126 -11.82 31.20 11.02
C ARG A 126 -11.99 31.54 9.53
N LEU A 127 -12.32 32.78 9.23
CA LEU A 127 -12.50 33.25 7.86
C LEU A 127 -11.18 33.18 7.06
N VAL A 128 -10.08 33.68 7.64
CA VAL A 128 -8.74 33.60 7.01
C VAL A 128 -8.30 32.16 6.81
N PHE A 129 -8.52 31.28 7.79
CA PHE A 129 -8.20 29.85 7.65
C PHE A 129 -8.96 29.21 6.48
N ILE A 130 -10.27 29.45 6.39
CA ILE A 130 -11.10 28.93 5.30
C ILE A 130 -10.63 29.50 3.96
N ALA A 131 -10.34 30.79 3.89
CA ALA A 131 -9.84 31.44 2.67
C ALA A 131 -8.50 30.83 2.21
N VAL A 132 -7.56 30.59 3.13
CA VAL A 132 -6.26 29.94 2.83
C VAL A 132 -6.46 28.53 2.29
N VAL A 133 -7.34 27.75 2.91
CA VAL A 133 -7.62 26.38 2.46
C VAL A 133 -8.27 26.35 1.07
N ILE A 134 -9.26 27.23 0.83
CA ILE A 134 -9.94 27.34 -0.46
C ILE A 134 -8.97 27.83 -1.55
N ALA A 135 -8.23 28.91 -1.28
CA ALA A 135 -7.25 29.43 -2.23
C ALA A 135 -6.15 28.41 -2.54
N GLY A 136 -5.65 27.71 -1.52
CA GLY A 136 -4.69 26.63 -1.68
C GLY A 136 -5.24 25.47 -2.51
N TYR A 137 -6.47 25.06 -2.29
CA TYR A 137 -7.13 24.02 -3.09
C TYR A 137 -7.18 24.37 -4.59
N PHE A 138 -7.64 25.57 -4.93
CA PHE A 138 -7.68 26.00 -6.33
C PHE A 138 -6.28 26.16 -6.93
N LEU A 139 -5.32 26.65 -6.16
CA LEU A 139 -3.93 26.79 -6.60
C LEU A 139 -3.34 25.39 -6.92
N ILE A 140 -3.53 24.41 -6.04
CA ILE A 140 -3.05 23.05 -6.24
C ILE A 140 -3.69 22.46 -7.50
N ARG A 141 -5.02 22.53 -7.63
CA ARG A 141 -5.72 21.96 -8.79
C ARG A 141 -5.31 22.59 -10.11
N ASN A 142 -5.03 23.88 -10.13
CA ASN A 142 -4.61 24.57 -11.36
C ASN A 142 -3.30 24.02 -11.96
N PHE A 143 -2.41 23.47 -11.15
CA PHE A 143 -1.17 22.85 -11.60
C PHE A 143 -1.28 21.32 -11.67
N PHE A 144 -2.04 20.72 -10.77
CA PHE A 144 -2.15 19.29 -10.63
C PHE A 144 -2.98 18.66 -11.76
N ASP A 145 -4.20 19.17 -12.01
CA ASP A 145 -5.12 18.57 -12.96
C ASP A 145 -4.52 18.51 -14.39
N PRO A 146 -3.96 19.60 -14.96
CA PRO A 146 -3.32 19.53 -16.27
C PRO A 146 -2.08 18.63 -16.30
N ALA A 147 -1.33 18.56 -15.19
CA ALA A 147 -0.17 17.70 -15.09
C ALA A 147 -0.55 16.22 -15.15
N VAL A 148 -1.60 15.83 -14.43
CA VAL A 148 -2.12 14.46 -14.43
C VAL A 148 -2.64 14.09 -15.81
N GLU A 149 -3.46 14.94 -16.44
CA GLU A 149 -3.97 14.69 -17.80
C GLU A 149 -2.82 14.48 -18.80
N ASN A 150 -1.78 15.30 -18.76
CA ASN A 150 -0.63 15.18 -19.63
C ASN A 150 0.17 13.89 -19.38
N ILE A 151 0.34 13.48 -18.13
CA ILE A 151 1.02 12.23 -17.78
C ILE A 151 0.24 11.02 -18.28
N GLU A 152 -1.06 10.99 -18.03
CA GLU A 152 -1.93 9.88 -18.42
C GLU A 152 -2.12 9.78 -19.93
N ALA A 153 -1.97 10.88 -20.66
CA ALA A 153 -2.02 10.91 -22.12
C ALA A 153 -0.78 10.27 -22.79
N VAL A 154 0.34 10.09 -22.04
CA VAL A 154 1.54 9.45 -22.56
C VAL A 154 1.35 7.93 -22.60
N GLU A 155 1.01 7.41 -23.77
CA GLU A 155 0.75 5.97 -23.99
C GLU A 155 -0.13 5.33 -22.88
N PRO A 156 -1.42 5.65 -22.81
CA PRO A 156 -2.30 5.26 -21.69
C PRO A 156 -2.33 3.75 -21.40
N ALA A 157 -2.02 2.93 -22.41
CA ALA A 157 -1.98 1.48 -22.30
C ALA A 157 -0.70 0.95 -21.62
N LYS A 158 0.42 1.69 -21.67
CA LYS A 158 1.73 1.19 -21.23
C LYS A 158 2.43 2.09 -20.20
N THR A 159 2.53 3.39 -20.44
CA THR A 159 3.42 4.32 -19.76
C THR A 159 2.73 5.59 -19.24
N GLY A 160 1.41 5.59 -19.11
CA GLY A 160 0.63 6.72 -18.58
C GLY A 160 0.78 6.89 -17.06
N PHE A 161 1.99 6.78 -16.51
CA PHE A 161 2.32 7.00 -15.10
C PHE A 161 3.78 7.43 -14.96
N LEU A 162 4.14 8.04 -13.83
CA LEU A 162 5.50 8.57 -13.62
C LEU A 162 6.60 7.50 -13.54
N GLY A 163 6.24 6.26 -13.23
CA GLY A 163 7.19 5.21 -12.91
C GLY A 163 7.75 5.35 -11.49
N GLY A 164 8.78 4.60 -11.20
CA GLY A 164 9.45 4.59 -9.90
C GLY A 164 10.84 5.24 -9.95
N VAL A 165 11.63 4.96 -8.92
CA VAL A 165 12.99 5.49 -8.78
C VAL A 165 14.02 4.59 -9.48
N GLY A 166 13.65 3.37 -9.86
CA GLY A 166 14.55 2.40 -10.49
C GLY A 166 15.54 1.73 -9.52
N LEU A 167 15.23 1.68 -8.24
CA LEU A 167 16.05 1.01 -7.23
C LEU A 167 15.76 -0.50 -7.17
N PRO A 168 16.73 -1.32 -6.68
CA PRO A 168 16.49 -2.74 -6.45
C PRO A 168 15.25 -3.02 -5.61
N ILE A 169 14.51 -4.07 -5.93
CA ILE A 169 13.22 -4.44 -5.30
C ILE A 169 13.32 -4.60 -3.77
N ILE A 170 14.49 -4.95 -3.26
CA ILE A 170 14.74 -5.11 -1.81
C ILE A 170 14.46 -3.80 -1.05
N PHE A 171 14.79 -2.65 -1.64
CA PHE A 171 14.49 -1.35 -1.03
C PHE A 171 12.98 -1.06 -0.96
N SER A 172 12.22 -1.59 -1.90
CA SER A 172 10.76 -1.45 -1.87
C SER A 172 10.11 -2.20 -0.70
N TRP A 173 10.70 -3.32 -0.28
CA TRP A 173 10.19 -4.06 0.88
C TRP A 173 10.33 -3.27 2.18
N ILE A 174 11.49 -2.64 2.37
CA ILE A 174 11.76 -1.80 3.54
C ILE A 174 10.85 -0.56 3.51
N ALA A 175 10.80 0.12 2.38
CA ALA A 175 9.98 1.32 2.23
C ALA A 175 8.48 1.01 2.35
N GLY A 176 8.03 -0.13 1.80
CA GLY A 176 6.65 -0.61 1.94
C GLY A 176 6.28 -0.90 3.38
N GLY A 177 7.18 -1.52 4.12
CA GLY A 177 7.02 -1.74 5.55
C GLY A 177 6.90 -0.43 6.34
N ILE A 178 7.76 0.55 6.05
CA ILE A 178 7.74 1.87 6.70
C ILE A 178 6.46 2.64 6.33
N LEU A 179 6.07 2.65 5.06
CA LEU A 179 4.86 3.33 4.60
C LEU A 179 3.60 2.73 5.24
N ALA A 180 3.47 1.41 5.22
CA ALA A 180 2.35 0.71 5.84
C ALA A 180 2.32 0.91 7.36
N ALA A 181 3.48 0.86 8.04
CA ALA A 181 3.58 1.13 9.47
C ALA A 181 3.22 2.58 9.82
N GLY A 182 3.66 3.54 9.01
CA GLY A 182 3.31 4.96 9.18
C GLY A 182 1.81 5.20 9.04
N ALA A 183 1.19 4.63 8.01
CA ALA A 183 -0.26 4.68 7.82
C ALA A 183 -1.00 4.00 8.98
N ALA A 184 -0.56 2.82 9.40
CA ALA A 184 -1.13 2.10 10.54
C ALA A 184 -1.00 2.90 11.85
N TRP A 185 0.10 3.62 12.05
CA TRP A 185 0.28 4.48 13.21
C TRP A 185 -0.70 5.65 13.22
N VAL A 186 -0.92 6.31 12.07
CA VAL A 186 -1.90 7.40 11.94
C VAL A 186 -3.32 6.88 12.20
N VAL A 187 -3.68 5.79 11.54
CA VAL A 187 -4.99 5.15 11.72
C VAL A 187 -5.19 4.70 13.16
N GLY A 188 -4.16 4.10 13.75
CA GLY A 188 -4.18 3.67 15.16
C GLY A 188 -4.44 4.84 16.12
N LYS A 189 -3.77 5.98 15.94
CA LYS A 189 -4.01 7.18 16.77
C LYS A 189 -5.44 7.69 16.72
N ILE A 190 -6.11 7.54 15.57
CA ILE A 190 -7.49 8.00 15.38
C ILE A 190 -8.49 6.95 15.89
N ALA A 191 -8.21 5.67 15.61
CA ALA A 191 -9.19 4.60 15.77
C ALA A 191 -9.08 3.84 17.11
N LEU A 192 -7.92 3.82 17.78
CA LEU A 192 -7.71 3.02 19.00
C LEU A 192 -8.57 3.47 20.21
N GLY A 193 -9.17 4.66 20.18
CA GLY A 193 -10.13 5.10 21.19
C GLY A 193 -11.55 4.57 21.00
N LEU A 194 -11.83 3.89 19.90
CA LEU A 194 -13.16 3.38 19.57
C LEU A 194 -13.42 2.01 20.22
N ARG A 195 -14.69 1.70 20.50
CA ARG A 195 -15.08 0.34 20.89
C ARG A 195 -14.82 -0.62 19.73
N SER A 196 -14.62 -1.89 20.04
CA SER A 196 -14.21 -2.94 19.08
C SER A 196 -15.05 -2.94 17.79
N ASP A 197 -16.37 -2.83 17.90
CA ASP A 197 -17.27 -2.86 16.74
C ASP A 197 -17.09 -1.63 15.84
N TYR A 198 -16.95 -0.45 16.44
CA TYR A 198 -16.70 0.80 15.71
C TYR A 198 -15.27 0.83 15.12
N LEU A 199 -14.32 0.21 15.81
CA LEU A 199 -12.94 0.05 15.31
C LEU A 199 -12.93 -0.77 14.02
N ALA A 200 -13.68 -1.88 13.97
CA ALA A 200 -13.80 -2.71 12.78
C ALA A 200 -14.37 -1.94 11.58
N ILE A 201 -15.46 -1.22 11.79
CA ILE A 201 -16.12 -0.42 10.73
C ILE A 201 -15.20 0.73 10.28
N ALA A 202 -14.59 1.43 11.21
CA ALA A 202 -13.68 2.54 10.90
C ALA A 202 -12.45 2.07 10.10
N THR A 203 -11.82 0.96 10.52
CA THR A 203 -10.65 0.41 9.82
C THR A 203 -11.00 -0.13 8.45
N LEU A 204 -12.17 -0.75 8.28
CA LEU A 204 -12.69 -1.15 6.98
C LEU A 204 -12.88 0.07 6.06
N GLY A 205 -13.58 1.11 6.53
CA GLY A 205 -13.81 2.32 5.76
C GLY A 205 -12.51 3.02 5.34
N ILE A 206 -11.53 3.13 6.26
CA ILE A 206 -10.22 3.69 5.95
C ILE A 206 -9.49 2.84 4.91
N SER A 207 -9.54 1.51 5.03
CA SER A 207 -8.95 0.60 4.05
C SER A 207 -9.53 0.78 2.66
N GLU A 208 -10.86 0.88 2.55
CA GLU A 208 -11.55 1.14 1.28
C GLU A 208 -11.17 2.49 0.68
N ILE A 209 -11.01 3.54 1.49
CA ILE A 209 -10.54 4.85 1.05
C ILE A 209 -9.12 4.73 0.48
N ILE A 210 -8.20 4.06 1.18
CA ILE A 210 -6.83 3.84 0.71
C ILE A 210 -6.84 3.11 -0.64
N VAL A 211 -7.57 2.01 -0.74
CA VAL A 211 -7.67 1.22 -1.98
C VAL A 211 -8.32 2.04 -3.10
N ALA A 212 -9.36 2.82 -2.81
CA ALA A 212 -10.00 3.70 -3.78
C ALA A 212 -9.04 4.77 -4.33
N ILE A 213 -8.25 5.41 -3.45
CA ILE A 213 -7.22 6.37 -3.87
C ILE A 213 -6.22 5.68 -4.81
N LEU A 214 -5.66 4.54 -4.40
CA LEU A 214 -4.66 3.82 -5.20
C LEU A 214 -5.21 3.35 -6.56
N LYS A 215 -6.50 3.02 -6.64
CA LYS A 215 -7.16 2.62 -7.88
C LYS A 215 -7.45 3.78 -8.82
N ASN A 216 -7.65 4.99 -8.30
CA ASN A 216 -7.99 6.16 -9.09
C ASN A 216 -6.79 7.04 -9.48
N GLU A 217 -5.63 6.84 -8.85
CA GLU A 217 -4.43 7.63 -9.13
C GLU A 217 -3.55 6.92 -10.18
N ASP A 218 -4.03 6.91 -11.45
CA ASP A 218 -3.34 6.24 -12.56
C ASP A 218 -1.96 6.84 -12.82
N TRP A 219 -1.82 8.15 -12.75
CA TRP A 219 -0.56 8.89 -12.95
C TRP A 219 0.59 8.46 -12.03
N LEU A 220 0.26 7.97 -10.82
CA LEU A 220 1.24 7.58 -9.80
C LEU A 220 1.53 6.08 -9.81
N THR A 221 0.48 5.27 -9.79
CA THR A 221 0.56 3.81 -9.53
C THR A 221 0.02 2.97 -10.66
N ARG A 222 -0.44 3.60 -11.74
CA ARG A 222 -1.18 2.99 -12.83
C ARG A 222 -2.58 2.48 -12.44
N GLY A 223 -3.06 2.83 -11.25
CA GLY A 223 -4.42 2.57 -10.78
C GLY A 223 -4.80 1.09 -10.80
N VAL A 224 -5.86 0.75 -11.50
CA VAL A 224 -6.35 -0.63 -11.68
C VAL A 224 -5.62 -1.41 -12.77
N LYS A 225 -4.77 -0.75 -13.57
CA LYS A 225 -4.04 -1.40 -14.66
C LYS A 225 -2.84 -2.17 -14.10
N ASN A 226 -2.56 -3.34 -14.65
CA ASN A 226 -1.42 -4.14 -14.21
C ASN A 226 -0.09 -3.46 -14.58
N VAL A 227 0.82 -3.41 -13.63
CA VAL A 227 2.22 -3.06 -13.89
C VAL A 227 2.98 -4.34 -14.18
N SER A 228 3.44 -4.48 -15.43
CA SER A 228 4.28 -5.60 -15.86
C SER A 228 5.75 -5.20 -15.82
N GLY A 229 6.64 -6.20 -15.67
CA GLY A 229 8.09 -5.95 -15.73
C GLY A 229 8.70 -5.43 -14.43
N LEU A 230 8.07 -5.70 -13.28
CA LEU A 230 8.70 -5.42 -11.99
C LEU A 230 10.03 -6.19 -11.88
N PRO A 231 11.14 -5.53 -11.50
CA PRO A 231 12.42 -6.18 -11.36
C PRO A 231 12.35 -7.28 -10.28
N ARG A 232 12.95 -8.42 -10.58
CA ARG A 232 13.06 -9.54 -9.62
C ARG A 232 14.40 -9.50 -8.91
N PRO A 233 14.49 -9.98 -7.66
CA PRO A 233 15.77 -10.07 -6.95
C PRO A 233 16.64 -11.23 -7.49
N VAL A 234 16.05 -12.11 -8.31
CA VAL A 234 16.70 -13.30 -8.88
C VAL A 234 16.54 -13.27 -10.41
N PRO A 235 17.55 -13.68 -11.19
CA PRO A 235 17.46 -13.78 -12.65
C PRO A 235 16.28 -14.65 -13.10
N TYR A 236 15.77 -14.40 -14.29
CA TYR A 236 14.73 -15.26 -14.87
C TYR A 236 15.34 -16.63 -15.19
N GLU A 237 14.52 -17.66 -15.07
CA GLU A 237 14.92 -19.04 -15.43
C GLU A 237 15.42 -19.16 -16.88
N VAL A 238 14.89 -18.30 -17.76
CA VAL A 238 15.32 -18.20 -19.18
C VAL A 238 16.71 -17.64 -19.33
N ASP A 239 17.19 -16.84 -18.39
CA ASP A 239 18.53 -16.22 -18.41
C ASP A 239 19.61 -17.18 -17.87
N LEU A 240 19.21 -18.36 -17.34
CA LEU A 240 20.07 -19.39 -16.79
C LEU A 240 20.30 -20.56 -17.77
N GLN A 241 19.72 -20.51 -18.96
CA GLN A 241 19.94 -21.45 -20.07
C GLN A 241 20.90 -20.86 -21.09
#